data_3d7a817a230e98426d4ec954dc33a400
#
_entry.id   3d7a817a230e98426d4ec954dc33a400
#
_cell.length_a   1.000
_cell.length_b   1.000
_cell.length_c   1.000
_cell.angle_alpha   90.00
_cell.angle_beta   90.00
_cell.angle_gamma   90.00
#
_symmetry.space_group_name_H-M   'P 1'
#
loop_
_entity.id
_entity.type
_entity.pdbx_description
1 polymer ?
#
loop_
_entity_poly.entity_id
_entity_poly.type
_entity_poly.pdbx_seq_one_letter_code
_entity_poly.pdbx_strand_id
1 'polypeptide(L)'
;MCIRDSFYTALDLSWNLTDGGAQKLKEEGAETAILQKEKDLDQLERTLRLEMNQTMDQEQYNQLNLKAKSVALDEAQYTKNILEKQYQEKIISSTQWQNQLIALAEKELKVKEAQDLLLINRLRLAHFLGL
;
A
#
# COMPACT_ATOMS: atom_id res chain seq x y z
N MET A 1 -43.44 6.85 76.85
CA MET A 1 -42.63 6.25 75.77
C MET A 1 -42.45 7.24 74.71
N CYS A 2 -41.38 7.96 74.67
CA CYS A 2 -41.10 8.96 73.64
C CYS A 2 -40.38 8.31 72.49
N ILE A 3 -41.09 8.13 71.41
CA ILE A 3 -40.47 7.75 70.15
C ILE A 3 -39.91 9.03 69.54
N ARG A 4 -38.62 9.24 69.65
CA ARG A 4 -37.88 10.26 68.93
C ARG A 4 -37.53 9.68 67.59
N ASP A 5 -38.36 9.91 66.65
CA ASP A 5 -37.99 9.73 65.23
C ASP A 5 -37.04 10.86 64.82
N SER A 6 -35.77 10.62 64.93
CA SER A 6 -34.76 11.49 64.36
C SER A 6 -34.52 11.07 62.89
N PHE A 7 -35.19 11.75 62.00
CA PHE A 7 -34.84 11.72 60.60
C PHE A 7 -33.47 12.38 60.40
N TYR A 8 -32.43 11.56 60.24
CA TYR A 8 -31.15 12.04 59.72
C TYR A 8 -31.17 12.00 58.19
N THR A 9 -31.47 13.14 57.59
CA THR A 9 -31.11 13.36 56.18
C THR A 9 -29.68 13.92 56.16
N ALA A 10 -28.68 13.05 56.03
CA ALA A 10 -27.33 13.46 55.76
C ALA A 10 -27.23 13.74 54.27
N LEU A 11 -27.24 15.00 53.88
CA LEU A 11 -26.77 15.46 52.57
C LEU A 11 -25.26 15.56 52.64
N ASP A 12 -24.59 14.53 52.18
CA ASP A 12 -23.11 14.51 52.03
C ASP A 12 -22.77 15.25 50.73
N LEU A 13 -22.62 16.56 50.80
CA LEU A 13 -22.04 17.39 49.74
C LEU A 13 -20.53 17.42 49.99
N SER A 14 -19.83 16.37 49.52
CA SER A 14 -18.39 16.40 49.48
C SER A 14 -17.91 17.22 48.31
N TRP A 15 -17.74 18.51 48.54
CA TRP A 15 -17.08 19.39 47.57
C TRP A 15 -15.60 19.36 47.83
N ASN A 16 -14.85 18.71 46.95
CA ASN A 16 -13.41 18.74 46.96
C ASN A 16 -12.93 20.12 46.46
N LEU A 17 -12.97 21.11 47.36
CA LEU A 17 -12.55 22.49 47.08
C LEU A 17 -11.03 22.65 46.97
N THR A 18 -10.24 21.63 47.38
CA THR A 18 -8.78 21.66 47.35
C THR A 18 -8.20 20.35 46.85
N ASP A 19 -8.32 20.14 45.56
CA ASP A 19 -7.70 18.98 44.88
C ASP A 19 -6.22 19.21 44.55
N GLY A 20 -5.58 20.24 45.14
CA GLY A 20 -4.15 20.53 44.96
C GLY A 20 -3.74 20.68 43.48
N GLY A 21 -4.68 21.06 42.60
CA GLY A 21 -4.43 21.17 41.16
C GLY A 21 -4.56 19.85 40.38
N ALA A 22 -4.99 18.74 41.01
CA ALA A 22 -5.12 17.44 40.32
C ALA A 22 -6.15 17.47 39.19
N GLN A 23 -7.24 18.23 39.31
CA GLN A 23 -8.21 18.40 38.26
C GLN A 23 -7.64 19.20 37.08
N LYS A 24 -6.86 20.26 37.36
CA LYS A 24 -6.16 21.05 36.39
C LYS A 24 -5.10 20.23 35.63
N LEU A 25 -4.37 19.40 36.34
CA LEU A 25 -3.41 18.44 35.76
C LEU A 25 -4.11 17.40 34.85
N LYS A 26 -5.29 16.94 35.21
CA LYS A 26 -6.10 16.04 34.40
C LYS A 26 -6.60 16.74 33.11
N GLU A 27 -7.02 17.99 33.18
CA GLU A 27 -7.41 18.80 32.04
C GLU A 27 -6.22 19.07 31.12
N GLU A 28 -5.07 19.48 31.66
CA GLU A 28 -3.84 19.66 30.88
C GLU A 28 -3.36 18.34 30.25
N GLY A 29 -3.48 17.22 30.96
CA GLY A 29 -3.18 15.90 30.44
C GLY A 29 -4.12 15.49 29.31
N ALA A 30 -5.42 15.79 29.41
CA ALA A 30 -6.41 15.54 28.36
C ALA A 30 -6.15 16.41 27.12
N GLU A 31 -5.86 17.69 27.30
CA GLU A 31 -5.49 18.61 26.19
C GLU A 31 -4.22 18.15 25.49
N THR A 32 -3.20 17.73 26.24
CA THR A 32 -1.96 17.17 25.67
C THR A 32 -2.23 15.90 24.89
N ALA A 33 -3.10 15.02 25.38
CA ALA A 33 -3.48 13.79 24.71
C ALA A 33 -4.23 14.08 23.39
N ILE A 34 -5.12 15.08 23.38
CA ILE A 34 -5.81 15.52 22.17
C ILE A 34 -4.83 16.08 21.14
N LEU A 35 -3.92 16.97 21.55
CA LEU A 35 -2.85 17.51 20.70
C LEU A 35 -1.96 16.42 20.11
N GLN A 36 -1.64 15.40 20.90
CA GLN A 36 -0.86 14.27 20.44
C GLN A 36 -1.62 13.45 19.41
N LYS A 37 -2.92 13.22 19.62
CA LYS A 37 -3.78 12.53 18.65
C LYS A 37 -3.95 13.31 17.34
N GLU A 38 -4.05 14.64 17.42
CA GLU A 38 -4.08 15.49 16.23
C GLU A 38 -2.78 15.41 15.43
N LYS A 39 -1.63 15.42 16.10
CA LYS A 39 -0.33 15.23 15.47
C LYS A 39 -0.19 13.84 14.85
N ASP A 40 -0.64 12.81 15.54
CA ASP A 40 -0.63 11.42 15.05
C ASP A 40 -1.50 11.30 13.78
N LEU A 41 -2.67 11.96 13.75
CA LEU A 41 -3.53 12.00 12.57
C LEU A 41 -2.89 12.74 11.39
N ASP A 42 -2.27 13.91 11.63
CA ASP A 42 -1.56 14.65 10.59
C ASP A 42 -0.37 13.83 10.03
N GLN A 43 0.36 13.17 10.90
CA GLN A 43 1.45 12.29 10.48
C GLN A 43 0.93 11.09 9.67
N LEU A 44 -0.17 10.48 10.09
CA LEU A 44 -0.80 9.38 9.37
C LEU A 44 -1.28 9.84 7.99
N GLU A 45 -1.92 11.00 7.90
CA GLU A 45 -2.36 11.57 6.63
C GLU A 45 -1.19 11.83 5.68
N ARG A 46 -0.09 12.40 6.18
CA ARG A 46 1.12 12.61 5.38
C ARG A 46 1.73 11.30 4.89
N THR A 47 1.77 10.29 5.75
CA THR A 47 2.28 8.97 5.39
C THR A 47 1.41 8.33 4.31
N LEU A 48 0.09 8.35 4.46
CA LEU A 48 -0.84 7.83 3.46
C LEU A 48 -0.73 8.55 2.11
N ARG A 49 -0.60 9.88 2.12
CA ARG A 49 -0.37 10.66 0.90
C ARG A 49 0.94 10.28 0.21
N LEU A 50 2.00 10.10 0.99
CA LEU A 50 3.30 9.68 0.46
C LEU A 50 3.22 8.29 -0.17
N GLU A 51 2.63 7.33 0.53
CA GLU A 51 2.45 5.97 0.03
C GLU A 51 1.58 5.92 -1.23
N MET A 52 0.51 6.73 -1.27
CA MET A 52 -0.35 6.84 -2.45
C MET A 52 0.43 7.40 -3.65
N ASN A 53 1.21 8.48 -3.46
CA ASN A 53 2.02 9.06 -4.52
C ASN A 53 3.08 8.08 -5.01
N GLN A 54 3.77 7.38 -4.12
CA GLN A 54 4.73 6.34 -4.48
C GLN A 54 4.07 5.20 -5.26
N THR A 55 2.85 4.81 -4.88
CA THR A 55 2.12 3.75 -5.59
C THR A 55 1.68 4.22 -6.98
N MET A 56 1.31 5.49 -7.13
CA MET A 56 0.98 6.10 -8.45
C MET A 56 2.22 6.18 -9.35
N ASP A 57 3.35 6.61 -8.81
CA ASP A 57 4.62 6.65 -9.55
C ASP A 57 5.04 5.23 -9.98
N GLN A 58 4.86 4.26 -9.10
CA GLN A 58 5.10 2.85 -9.40
C GLN A 58 4.16 2.31 -10.49
N GLU A 59 2.92 2.77 -10.52
CA GLU A 59 1.97 2.43 -11.60
C GLU A 59 2.47 2.91 -12.97
N GLN A 60 2.92 4.16 -13.05
CA GLN A 60 3.48 4.71 -14.29
C GLN A 60 4.73 3.95 -14.73
N TYR A 61 5.63 3.69 -13.79
CA TYR A 61 6.83 2.90 -14.05
C TYR A 61 6.49 1.51 -14.57
N ASN A 62 5.56 0.81 -13.93
CA ASN A 62 5.14 -0.53 -14.33
C ASN A 62 4.47 -0.54 -15.71
N GLN A 63 3.70 0.50 -16.06
CA GLN A 63 3.12 0.64 -17.40
C GLN A 63 4.20 0.81 -18.48
N LEU A 64 5.19 1.68 -18.23
CA LEU A 64 6.31 1.88 -19.15
C LEU A 64 7.16 0.61 -19.28
N ASN A 65 7.41 -0.07 -18.17
CA ASN A 65 8.16 -1.32 -18.15
C ASN A 65 7.43 -2.43 -18.93
N LEU A 66 6.12 -2.56 -18.77
CA LEU A 66 5.30 -3.49 -19.53
C LEU A 66 5.37 -3.16 -21.03
N LYS A 67 5.24 -1.89 -21.40
CA LYS A 67 5.34 -1.46 -22.78
C LYS A 67 6.69 -1.77 -23.39
N ALA A 68 7.78 -1.49 -22.67
CA ALA A 68 9.14 -1.80 -23.14
C ALA A 68 9.33 -3.31 -23.35
N LYS A 69 8.85 -4.13 -22.41
CA LYS A 69 8.94 -5.59 -22.51
C LYS A 69 8.06 -6.17 -23.62
N SER A 70 6.89 -5.59 -23.88
CA SER A 70 6.03 -6.01 -24.99
C SER A 70 6.69 -5.72 -26.34
N VAL A 71 7.31 -4.56 -26.50
CA VAL A 71 8.07 -4.22 -27.72
C VAL A 71 9.24 -5.19 -27.92
N ALA A 72 9.98 -5.51 -26.86
CA ALA A 72 11.08 -6.49 -26.93
C ALA A 72 10.58 -7.91 -27.26
N LEU A 73 9.37 -8.26 -26.85
CA LEU A 73 8.74 -9.53 -27.25
C LEU A 73 8.36 -9.52 -28.72
N ASP A 74 7.75 -8.44 -29.22
CA ASP A 74 7.39 -8.30 -30.64
C ASP A 74 8.63 -8.41 -31.54
N GLU A 75 9.72 -7.75 -31.17
CA GLU A 75 11.03 -7.88 -31.86
C GLU A 75 11.55 -9.32 -31.86
N ALA A 76 11.42 -10.03 -30.73
CA ALA A 76 11.84 -11.41 -30.62
C ALA A 76 10.99 -12.35 -31.48
N GLN A 77 9.67 -12.09 -31.56
CA GLN A 77 8.77 -12.84 -32.44
C GLN A 77 9.10 -12.61 -33.90
N TYR A 78 9.39 -11.37 -34.27
CA TYR A 78 9.84 -11.04 -35.64
C TYR A 78 11.16 -11.76 -35.95
N THR A 79 12.13 -11.72 -35.06
CA THR A 79 13.41 -12.43 -35.20
C THR A 79 13.21 -13.94 -35.32
N LYS A 80 12.31 -14.52 -34.50
CA LYS A 80 11.95 -15.93 -34.59
C LYS A 80 11.46 -16.30 -35.99
N ASN A 81 10.58 -15.50 -36.57
CA ASN A 81 10.02 -15.77 -37.92
C ASN A 81 11.10 -15.77 -39.01
N ILE A 82 12.10 -14.89 -38.87
CA ILE A 82 13.25 -14.88 -39.79
C ILE A 82 14.10 -16.14 -39.60
N LEU A 83 14.43 -16.46 -38.37
CA LEU A 83 15.29 -17.62 -38.05
C LEU A 83 14.60 -18.95 -38.34
N GLU A 84 13.28 -19.02 -38.25
CA GLU A 84 12.51 -20.19 -38.65
C GLU A 84 12.70 -20.52 -40.13
N LYS A 85 12.65 -19.49 -40.99
CA LYS A 85 12.93 -19.65 -42.43
C LYS A 85 14.37 -20.11 -42.65
N GLN A 86 15.33 -19.50 -41.98
CA GLN A 86 16.74 -19.88 -42.07
C GLN A 86 16.99 -21.31 -41.59
N TYR A 87 16.25 -21.76 -40.58
CA TYR A 87 16.32 -23.13 -40.09
C TYR A 87 15.72 -24.10 -41.10
N GLN A 88 14.61 -23.77 -41.74
CA GLN A 88 14.01 -24.57 -42.81
C GLN A 88 14.92 -24.69 -44.04
N GLU A 89 15.63 -23.60 -44.34
CA GLU A 89 16.67 -23.57 -45.40
C GLU A 89 17.99 -24.20 -44.98
N LYS A 90 18.09 -24.74 -43.76
CA LYS A 90 19.30 -25.36 -43.19
C LYS A 90 20.51 -24.41 -43.09
N ILE A 91 20.25 -23.10 -42.97
CA ILE A 91 21.30 -22.08 -42.79
C ILE A 91 21.77 -22.03 -41.35
N ILE A 92 20.89 -22.25 -40.40
CA ILE A 92 21.21 -22.30 -38.96
C ILE A 92 21.09 -23.73 -38.41
N SER A 93 21.84 -23.99 -37.32
CA SER A 93 21.80 -25.27 -36.65
C SER A 93 20.58 -25.46 -35.75
N SER A 94 20.22 -26.70 -35.45
CA SER A 94 19.16 -27.02 -34.50
C SER A 94 19.41 -26.41 -33.11
N THR A 95 20.64 -26.36 -32.66
CA THR A 95 21.03 -25.74 -31.38
C THR A 95 20.76 -24.24 -31.38
N GLN A 96 21.09 -23.54 -32.46
CA GLN A 96 20.81 -22.11 -32.61
C GLN A 96 19.29 -21.82 -32.62
N TRP A 97 18.53 -22.65 -33.30
CA TRP A 97 17.07 -22.57 -33.31
C TRP A 97 16.47 -22.78 -31.91
N GLN A 98 16.90 -23.81 -31.19
CA GLN A 98 16.45 -24.08 -29.81
C GLN A 98 16.78 -22.93 -28.86
N ASN A 99 17.98 -22.36 -28.95
CA ASN A 99 18.36 -21.20 -28.14
C ASN A 99 17.46 -19.99 -28.37
N GLN A 100 17.03 -19.77 -29.62
CA GLN A 100 16.10 -18.70 -29.94
C GLN A 100 14.70 -18.94 -29.38
N LEU A 101 14.22 -20.17 -29.37
CA LEU A 101 12.94 -20.53 -28.75
C LEU A 101 12.99 -20.31 -27.22
N ILE A 102 14.09 -20.65 -26.58
CA ILE A 102 14.30 -20.40 -25.14
C ILE A 102 14.30 -18.88 -24.88
N ALA A 103 15.04 -18.10 -25.66
CA ALA A 103 15.08 -16.65 -25.51
C ALA A 103 13.71 -15.99 -25.70
N LEU A 104 12.90 -16.50 -26.62
CA LEU A 104 11.53 -16.05 -26.80
C LEU A 104 10.66 -16.36 -25.57
N ALA A 105 10.73 -17.59 -25.07
CA ALA A 105 9.99 -18.02 -23.88
C ALA A 105 10.34 -17.18 -22.65
N GLU A 106 11.62 -16.84 -22.46
CA GLU A 106 12.07 -15.95 -21.39
C GLU A 106 11.47 -14.54 -21.52
N LYS A 107 11.36 -14.00 -22.72
CA LYS A 107 10.75 -12.69 -22.98
C LYS A 107 9.23 -12.72 -22.74
N GLU A 108 8.55 -13.80 -23.13
CA GLU A 108 7.13 -14.01 -22.82
C GLU A 108 6.89 -14.06 -21.31
N LEU A 109 7.75 -14.76 -20.57
CA LEU A 109 7.68 -14.82 -19.11
C LEU A 109 7.85 -13.43 -18.49
N LYS A 110 8.83 -12.65 -18.95
CA LYS A 110 9.08 -11.29 -18.45
C LYS A 110 7.90 -10.33 -18.72
N VAL A 111 7.19 -10.50 -19.82
CA VAL A 111 5.95 -9.73 -20.11
C VAL A 111 4.86 -10.12 -19.12
N LYS A 112 4.67 -11.42 -18.85
CA LYS A 112 3.70 -11.88 -17.86
C LYS A 112 4.03 -11.36 -16.45
N GLU A 113 5.27 -11.45 -16.01
CA GLU A 113 5.71 -10.89 -14.73
C GLU A 113 5.40 -9.39 -14.63
N ALA A 114 5.64 -8.63 -15.69
CA ALA A 114 5.32 -7.21 -15.72
C ALA A 114 3.82 -6.93 -15.67
N GLN A 115 2.99 -7.77 -16.30
CA GLN A 115 1.52 -7.69 -16.21
C GLN A 115 1.04 -7.98 -14.79
N ASP A 116 1.59 -9.00 -14.14
CA ASP A 116 1.24 -9.37 -12.76
C ASP A 116 1.62 -8.27 -11.78
N LEU A 117 2.81 -7.67 -11.92
CA LEU A 117 3.23 -6.52 -11.10
C LEU A 117 2.31 -5.32 -11.28
N LEU A 118 1.90 -5.03 -12.50
CA LEU A 118 0.95 -3.95 -12.78
C LEU A 118 -0.40 -4.22 -12.12
N LEU A 119 -0.90 -5.45 -12.19
CA LEU A 119 -2.14 -5.86 -11.57
C LEU A 119 -2.09 -5.74 -10.04
N ILE A 120 -1.02 -6.23 -9.41
CA ILE A 120 -0.81 -6.13 -7.97
C ILE A 120 -0.80 -4.66 -7.53
N ASN A 121 -0.12 -3.80 -8.28
CA ASN A 121 -0.04 -2.38 -7.96
C ASN A 121 -1.41 -1.69 -8.10
N ARG A 122 -2.20 -2.04 -9.10
CA ARG A 122 -3.57 -1.56 -9.27
C ARG A 122 -4.49 -2.00 -8.15
N LEU A 123 -4.34 -3.23 -7.66
CA LEU A 123 -5.08 -3.71 -6.51
C LEU A 123 -4.71 -2.94 -5.23
N ARG A 124 -3.45 -2.57 -5.04
CA ARG A 124 -3.02 -1.68 -3.95
C ARG A 124 -3.67 -0.30 -4.05
N LEU A 125 -3.64 0.31 -5.24
CA LEU A 125 -4.31 1.60 -5.46
C LEU A 125 -5.81 1.53 -5.19
N ALA A 126 -6.48 0.48 -5.65
CA ALA A 126 -7.90 0.25 -5.36
C ALA A 126 -8.15 0.13 -3.85
N HIS A 127 -7.28 -0.55 -3.13
CA HIS A 127 -7.37 -0.65 -1.67
C HIS A 127 -7.24 0.73 -0.98
N PHE A 128 -6.30 1.57 -1.39
CA PHE A 128 -6.16 2.95 -0.87
C PHE A 128 -7.37 3.82 -1.17
N LEU A 129 -8.04 3.59 -2.30
CA LEU A 129 -9.24 4.33 -2.69
C LEU A 129 -10.52 3.78 -2.06
N GLY A 130 -10.45 2.68 -1.30
CA GLY A 130 -11.59 2.04 -0.65
C GLY A 130 -12.52 1.30 -1.62
N LEU A 131 -11.99 0.88 -2.74
CA LEU A 131 -12.71 0.12 -3.78
C LEU A 131 -12.59 -1.39 -3.60
#